data_d1b0021842957f57abcb02b0fae0b432
#
_entry.id   d1b0021842957f57abcb02b0fae0b432
#
_cell.length_a   1.000
_cell.length_b   1.000
_cell.length_c   1.000
_cell.angle_alpha   90.00
_cell.angle_beta   90.00
_cell.angle_gamma   90.00
#
_symmetry.space_group_name_H-M   'P 1'
#
loop_
_entity.id
_entity.type
_entity.pdbx_description
1 polymer ?
#
loop_
_entity_poly.entity_id
_entity_poly.type
_entity_poly.pdbx_seq_one_letter_code
_entity_poly.pdbx_strand_id
1 'polypeptide(L)'
;CFRLWAPIAEQVAIRLYQAGSNAPALEKIFLEKEEKGVWSYTTKRNLDGWYYDYEVTVDGITRNSQDPYAKACGVNGQRSMVIDLARTNPEGWDADKAPAPTPEQIIYELHVKDFSWDKAGGFPESDRGKFSALCREGTTLHYDGVHPTGLDYLKRLGVTHIQLLPVYDYGSVDETKPEFGYNWGYDPVNYNIPEGSYSSNPYRGEVRIRELKQAIASLHSHGFRVIMD
;
A
#
# COMPACT_ATOMS: atom_id res chain seq x y z
N CYS A 1 -17.61 -3.68 -12.31
CA CYS A 1 -18.77 -3.78 -11.42
C CYS A 1 -18.37 -3.31 -10.02
N PHE A 2 -19.20 -2.46 -9.41
CA PHE A 2 -19.05 -2.02 -8.02
C PHE A 2 -20.12 -2.76 -7.19
N ARG A 3 -19.73 -3.21 -6.01
CA ARG A 3 -20.63 -3.90 -5.07
C ARG A 3 -20.32 -3.47 -3.65
N LEU A 4 -21.37 -3.19 -2.90
CA LEU A 4 -21.30 -2.84 -1.49
C LEU A 4 -22.35 -3.65 -0.72
N TRP A 5 -21.94 -4.27 0.38
CA TRP A 5 -22.89 -4.88 1.31
C TRP A 5 -23.28 -3.85 2.38
N ALA A 6 -24.52 -3.40 2.30
CA ALA A 6 -25.09 -2.42 3.23
C ALA A 6 -26.57 -2.75 3.47
N PRO A 7 -26.86 -3.80 4.27
CA PRO A 7 -28.19 -4.39 4.37
C PRO A 7 -29.25 -3.45 4.96
N ILE A 8 -28.83 -2.53 5.83
CA ILE A 8 -29.72 -1.55 6.48
C ILE A 8 -29.79 -0.21 5.73
N ALA A 9 -29.05 -0.07 4.64
CA ALA A 9 -29.09 1.17 3.87
C ALA A 9 -30.43 1.36 3.14
N GLU A 10 -30.93 2.58 3.15
CA GLU A 10 -32.07 3.05 2.40
C GLU A 10 -31.69 3.40 0.97
N GLN A 11 -30.48 3.94 0.79
CA GLN A 11 -29.92 4.34 -0.48
C GLN A 11 -28.41 4.24 -0.47
N VAL A 12 -27.82 3.81 -1.60
CA VAL A 12 -26.39 3.81 -1.85
C VAL A 12 -26.12 4.46 -3.19
N ALA A 13 -25.13 5.36 -3.24
CA ALA A 13 -24.61 5.92 -4.47
C ALA A 13 -23.08 5.77 -4.51
N ILE A 14 -22.53 5.63 -5.71
CA ILE A 14 -21.11 5.79 -5.97
C ILE A 14 -20.86 7.17 -6.55
N ARG A 15 -19.81 7.83 -6.07
CA ARG A 15 -19.32 9.08 -6.66
C ARG A 15 -17.99 8.80 -7.36
N LEU A 16 -17.85 9.29 -8.59
CA LEU A 16 -16.67 9.06 -9.43
C LEU A 16 -15.87 10.36 -9.58
N TYR A 17 -14.53 10.20 -9.56
CA TYR A 17 -13.59 11.32 -9.62
C TYR A 17 -12.41 11.00 -10.53
N GLN A 18 -11.77 12.02 -11.09
CA GLN A 18 -10.49 11.86 -11.80
C GLN A 18 -9.26 12.14 -10.93
N ALA A 19 -9.46 12.66 -9.71
CA ALA A 19 -8.37 12.92 -8.78
C ALA A 19 -8.62 12.24 -7.43
N GLY A 20 -7.55 11.75 -6.81
CA GLY A 20 -7.59 11.05 -5.52
C GLY A 20 -7.90 11.96 -4.32
N SER A 21 -7.83 13.29 -4.51
CA SER A 21 -8.12 14.29 -3.48
C SER A 21 -8.55 15.63 -4.11
N ASN A 22 -9.13 16.51 -3.29
CA ASN A 22 -9.36 17.94 -3.58
C ASN A 22 -10.07 18.29 -4.91
N ALA A 23 -10.88 17.38 -5.45
CA ALA A 23 -11.67 17.61 -6.66
C ALA A 23 -13.15 17.27 -6.41
N PRO A 24 -14.10 17.95 -7.07
CA PRO A 24 -15.52 17.58 -6.99
C PRO A 24 -15.76 16.23 -7.67
N ALA A 25 -16.83 15.54 -7.25
CA ALA A 25 -17.31 14.40 -7.99
C ALA A 25 -17.78 14.82 -9.39
N LEU A 26 -17.35 14.07 -10.39
CA LEU A 26 -17.81 14.27 -11.77
C LEU A 26 -19.18 13.63 -12.01
N GLU A 27 -19.40 12.53 -11.32
CA GLU A 27 -20.64 11.75 -11.45
C GLU A 27 -21.05 11.22 -10.07
N LYS A 28 -22.36 11.17 -9.85
CA LYS A 28 -23.01 10.45 -8.76
C LYS A 28 -24.01 9.50 -9.36
N ILE A 29 -23.87 8.21 -9.08
CA ILE A 29 -24.68 7.14 -9.67
C ILE A 29 -25.28 6.34 -8.52
N PHE A 30 -26.61 6.19 -8.48
CA PHE A 30 -27.27 5.35 -7.51
C PHE A 30 -27.13 3.87 -7.87
N LEU A 31 -26.83 3.06 -6.87
CA LEU A 31 -26.71 1.62 -7.00
C LEU A 31 -28.08 0.97 -6.90
N GLU A 32 -28.22 -0.17 -7.55
CA GLU A 32 -29.41 -1.02 -7.45
C GLU A 32 -29.28 -1.98 -6.26
N LYS A 33 -30.34 -2.10 -5.48
CA LYS A 33 -30.40 -3.03 -4.35
C LYS A 33 -30.66 -4.45 -4.86
N GLU A 34 -29.76 -5.35 -4.53
CA GLU A 34 -29.88 -6.78 -4.80
C GLU A 34 -30.37 -7.53 -3.56
N GLU A 35 -30.48 -8.86 -3.66
CA GLU A 35 -30.79 -9.73 -2.54
C GLU A 35 -29.72 -9.67 -1.44
N LYS A 36 -30.10 -10.01 -0.22
CA LYS A 36 -29.23 -10.11 0.97
C LYS A 36 -28.49 -8.81 1.34
N GLY A 37 -29.03 -7.67 0.94
CA GLY A 37 -28.50 -6.36 1.32
C GLY A 37 -27.26 -5.92 0.53
N VAL A 38 -27.02 -6.51 -0.62
CA VAL A 38 -26.00 -6.07 -1.57
C VAL A 38 -26.56 -4.93 -2.43
N TRP A 39 -25.72 -3.99 -2.76
CA TRP A 39 -25.96 -2.91 -3.70
C TRP A 39 -24.95 -2.97 -4.82
N SER A 40 -25.37 -2.80 -6.06
CA SER A 40 -24.47 -2.92 -7.20
C SER A 40 -24.69 -1.86 -8.28
N TYR A 41 -23.59 -1.61 -9.02
CA TYR A 41 -23.60 -0.84 -10.26
C TYR A 41 -22.63 -1.47 -11.24
N THR A 42 -23.09 -1.74 -12.45
CA THR A 42 -22.27 -2.31 -13.52
C THR A 42 -22.16 -1.33 -14.69
N THR A 43 -20.94 -1.13 -15.18
CA THR A 43 -20.65 -0.30 -16.35
C THR A 43 -19.74 -1.02 -17.34
N LYS A 44 -19.88 -0.68 -18.62
CA LYS A 44 -18.98 -1.13 -19.70
C LYS A 44 -17.79 -0.17 -19.91
N ARG A 45 -17.79 0.97 -19.21
CA ARG A 45 -16.68 1.95 -19.28
C ARG A 45 -15.44 1.37 -18.65
N ASN A 46 -14.29 1.66 -19.24
CA ASN A 46 -13.02 1.47 -18.55
C ASN A 46 -12.82 2.61 -17.56
N LEU A 47 -12.83 2.30 -16.28
CA LEU A 47 -12.63 3.23 -15.18
C LEU A 47 -11.25 3.04 -14.50
N ASP A 48 -10.35 2.27 -15.08
CA ASP A 48 -8.99 2.12 -14.55
C ASP A 48 -8.32 3.48 -14.36
N GLY A 49 -7.80 3.72 -13.15
CA GLY A 49 -7.24 5.02 -12.77
C GLY A 49 -8.24 6.04 -12.24
N TRP A 50 -9.53 5.76 -12.27
CA TRP A 50 -10.55 6.61 -11.65
C TRP A 50 -10.61 6.38 -10.16
N TYR A 51 -10.99 7.43 -9.42
CA TYR A 51 -11.23 7.35 -7.98
C TYR A 51 -12.72 7.32 -7.68
N TYR A 52 -13.07 6.75 -6.53
CA TYR A 52 -14.46 6.66 -6.10
C TYR A 52 -14.58 6.59 -4.58
N ASP A 53 -15.77 6.92 -4.10
CA ASP A 53 -16.26 6.61 -2.76
C ASP A 53 -17.74 6.26 -2.83
N TYR A 54 -18.25 5.71 -1.75
CA TYR A 54 -19.67 5.45 -1.58
C TYR A 54 -20.31 6.53 -0.73
N GLU A 55 -21.55 6.87 -1.08
CA GLU A 55 -22.47 7.64 -0.28
C GLU A 55 -23.57 6.71 0.19
N VAL A 56 -23.70 6.51 1.51
CA VAL A 56 -24.64 5.55 2.12
C VAL A 56 -25.58 6.30 3.03
N THR A 57 -26.89 6.09 2.84
CA THR A 57 -27.95 6.66 3.68
C THR A 57 -28.56 5.58 4.57
N VAL A 58 -28.52 5.82 5.87
CA VAL A 58 -29.15 4.99 6.91
C VAL A 58 -29.87 5.90 7.88
N ASP A 59 -31.12 5.59 8.23
CA ASP A 59 -31.99 6.37 9.12
C ASP A 59 -32.05 7.86 8.71
N GLY A 60 -32.15 8.12 7.40
CA GLY A 60 -32.19 9.46 6.82
C GLY A 60 -30.85 10.23 6.88
N ILE A 61 -29.78 9.63 7.44
CA ILE A 61 -28.45 10.25 7.54
C ILE A 61 -27.54 9.71 6.44
N THR A 62 -27.03 10.61 5.61
CA THR A 62 -26.09 10.27 4.54
C THR A 62 -24.66 10.46 5.00
N ARG A 63 -23.82 9.44 4.79
CA ARG A 63 -22.36 9.45 5.07
C ARG A 63 -21.57 8.99 3.86
N ASN A 64 -20.37 9.54 3.72
CA ASN A 64 -19.41 9.10 2.73
C ASN A 64 -18.52 8.02 3.34
N SER A 65 -18.19 7.00 2.56
CA SER A 65 -17.30 5.93 2.96
C SER A 65 -16.44 5.50 1.79
N GLN A 66 -15.20 5.16 2.08
CA GLN A 66 -14.34 4.44 1.15
C GLN A 66 -14.83 2.99 1.03
N ASP A 67 -14.37 2.31 -0.02
CA ASP A 67 -14.61 0.89 -0.20
C ASP A 67 -13.66 0.09 0.72
N PRO A 68 -14.19 -0.68 1.68
CA PRO A 68 -13.34 -1.47 2.59
C PRO A 68 -12.54 -2.57 1.86
N TYR A 69 -12.90 -2.89 0.61
CA TYR A 69 -12.23 -3.88 -0.22
C TYR A 69 -11.35 -3.26 -1.31
N ALA A 70 -11.21 -1.94 -1.34
CA ALA A 70 -10.33 -1.26 -2.28
C ALA A 70 -8.90 -1.80 -2.21
N LYS A 71 -8.23 -1.86 -3.36
CA LYS A 71 -6.83 -2.31 -3.48
C LYS A 71 -5.87 -1.16 -3.76
N ALA A 72 -6.41 0.02 -4.05
CA ALA A 72 -5.67 1.26 -4.26
C ALA A 72 -6.48 2.45 -3.78
N CYS A 73 -5.80 3.52 -3.41
CA CYS A 73 -6.41 4.78 -3.01
C CYS A 73 -5.60 5.99 -3.51
N GLY A 74 -6.21 7.15 -3.38
CA GLY A 74 -5.53 8.43 -3.52
C GLY A 74 -4.68 8.76 -2.29
N VAL A 75 -3.98 9.89 -2.36
CA VAL A 75 -3.14 10.40 -1.29
C VAL A 75 -3.90 10.53 0.03
N ASN A 76 -3.24 10.19 1.13
CA ASN A 76 -3.80 10.17 2.49
C ASN A 76 -5.07 9.31 2.59
N GLY A 77 -5.19 8.26 1.81
CA GLY A 77 -6.30 7.32 1.86
C GLY A 77 -7.68 7.92 1.55
N GLN A 78 -7.78 9.11 0.96
CA GLN A 78 -9.04 9.88 0.89
C GLN A 78 -10.10 9.28 -0.01
N ARG A 79 -9.72 8.55 -1.05
CA ARG A 79 -10.65 7.93 -2.03
C ARG A 79 -10.11 6.59 -2.48
N SER A 80 -11.00 5.63 -2.61
CA SER A 80 -10.69 4.37 -3.26
C SER A 80 -10.37 4.59 -4.75
N MET A 81 -9.55 3.74 -5.34
CA MET A 81 -9.15 3.82 -6.75
C MET A 81 -9.51 2.53 -7.47
N VAL A 82 -10.07 2.66 -8.67
CA VAL A 82 -10.25 1.54 -9.59
C VAL A 82 -8.90 1.23 -10.23
N ILE A 83 -8.42 0.01 -10.06
CA ILE A 83 -7.10 -0.39 -10.53
C ILE A 83 -7.09 -1.78 -11.17
N ASP A 84 -6.41 -1.89 -12.28
CA ASP A 84 -5.96 -3.18 -12.81
C ASP A 84 -4.63 -3.56 -12.15
N LEU A 85 -4.66 -4.52 -11.23
CA LEU A 85 -3.48 -4.95 -10.48
C LEU A 85 -2.38 -5.54 -11.37
N ALA A 86 -2.70 -6.08 -12.55
CA ALA A 86 -1.69 -6.59 -13.47
C ALA A 86 -0.75 -5.48 -13.96
N ARG A 87 -1.25 -4.25 -14.11
CA ARG A 87 -0.45 -3.08 -14.49
C ARG A 87 0.54 -2.61 -13.42
N THR A 88 0.40 -3.11 -12.20
CA THR A 88 1.31 -2.81 -11.09
C THR A 88 2.42 -3.84 -10.93
N ASN A 89 2.44 -4.90 -11.75
CA ASN A 89 3.48 -5.92 -11.68
C ASN A 89 4.81 -5.34 -12.15
N PRO A 90 5.89 -5.43 -11.35
CA PRO A 90 7.24 -5.17 -11.84
C PRO A 90 7.67 -6.28 -12.81
N GLU A 91 8.74 -6.02 -13.54
CA GLU A 91 9.35 -7.03 -14.40
C GLU A 91 9.70 -8.29 -13.59
N GLY A 92 9.37 -9.46 -14.11
CA GLY A 92 9.64 -10.75 -13.48
C GLY A 92 8.67 -11.14 -12.36
N TRP A 93 7.68 -10.32 -12.00
CA TRP A 93 6.76 -10.59 -10.89
C TRP A 93 6.03 -11.93 -11.00
N ASP A 94 5.61 -12.33 -12.20
CA ASP A 94 4.87 -13.57 -12.41
C ASP A 94 5.74 -14.82 -12.19
N ALA A 95 7.07 -14.67 -12.21
CA ALA A 95 8.03 -15.71 -11.91
C ALA A 95 8.55 -15.64 -10.46
N ASP A 96 8.21 -14.60 -9.69
CA ASP A 96 8.65 -14.42 -8.32
C ASP A 96 8.16 -15.57 -7.43
N LYS A 97 9.04 -16.07 -6.57
CA LYS A 97 8.75 -17.12 -5.60
C LYS A 97 9.50 -16.87 -4.31
N ALA A 98 8.78 -17.00 -3.20
CA ALA A 98 9.43 -17.01 -1.90
C ALA A 98 10.50 -18.13 -1.84
N PRO A 99 11.66 -17.90 -1.22
CA PRO A 99 12.68 -18.90 -1.00
C PRO A 99 12.12 -20.18 -0.32
N ALA A 100 12.74 -21.32 -0.56
CA ALA A 100 12.35 -22.56 0.12
C ALA A 100 12.47 -22.40 1.65
N PRO A 101 11.55 -22.99 2.44
CA PRO A 101 11.65 -22.94 3.89
C PRO A 101 12.91 -23.67 4.37
N THR A 102 13.58 -23.12 5.37
CA THR A 102 14.70 -23.72 6.07
C THR A 102 14.24 -24.33 7.39
N PRO A 103 14.93 -25.38 7.92
CA PRO A 103 14.60 -25.94 9.23
C PRO A 103 14.73 -24.92 10.36
N GLU A 104 15.74 -24.07 10.28
CA GLU A 104 15.98 -22.96 11.23
C GLU A 104 15.37 -21.70 10.67
N GLN A 105 14.61 -20.98 11.51
CA GLN A 105 13.94 -19.75 11.13
C GLN A 105 14.41 -18.64 12.07
N ILE A 106 14.99 -17.59 11.48
CA ILE A 106 15.39 -16.38 12.18
C ILE A 106 14.56 -15.25 11.60
N ILE A 107 13.63 -14.73 12.39
CA ILE A 107 12.71 -13.65 12.00
C ILE A 107 13.28 -12.34 12.48
N TYR A 108 13.36 -11.37 11.59
CA TYR A 108 13.72 -10.00 11.89
C TYR A 108 12.53 -9.08 11.62
N GLU A 109 12.02 -8.46 12.66
CA GLU A 109 10.96 -7.47 12.53
C GLU A 109 11.54 -6.14 12.06
N LEU A 110 10.91 -5.53 11.06
CA LEU A 110 11.44 -4.38 10.36
C LEU A 110 10.36 -3.33 10.10
N HIS A 111 10.62 -2.08 10.52
CA HIS A 111 9.83 -0.92 10.14
C HIS A 111 10.41 -0.28 8.89
N VAL A 112 9.61 -0.11 7.84
CA VAL A 112 10.07 0.35 6.52
C VAL A 112 10.82 1.69 6.60
N LYS A 113 10.29 2.65 7.37
CA LYS A 113 10.94 3.96 7.54
C LYS A 113 12.27 3.83 8.29
N ASP A 114 12.28 3.15 9.43
CA ASP A 114 13.46 3.06 10.29
C ASP A 114 14.62 2.31 9.62
N PHE A 115 14.30 1.35 8.77
CA PHE A 115 15.32 0.56 8.05
C PHE A 115 16.36 1.40 7.32
N SER A 116 15.97 2.56 6.80
CA SER A 116 16.82 3.37 5.92
C SER A 116 16.85 4.85 6.26
N TRP A 117 16.13 5.30 7.29
CA TRP A 117 15.94 6.73 7.57
C TRP A 117 17.22 7.43 8.03
N ASP A 118 18.05 6.76 8.84
CA ASP A 118 19.28 7.33 9.33
C ASP A 118 20.28 7.58 8.19
N LYS A 119 20.80 8.80 8.13
CA LYS A 119 21.80 9.21 7.12
C LYS A 119 23.08 8.38 7.19
N ALA A 120 23.44 7.93 8.39
CA ALA A 120 24.59 7.05 8.60
C ALA A 120 24.43 5.69 7.94
N GLY A 121 23.21 5.24 7.66
CA GLY A 121 22.93 3.96 7.03
C GLY A 121 23.42 3.79 5.60
N GLY A 122 23.89 4.86 4.95
CA GLY A 122 24.44 4.79 3.59
C GLY A 122 23.40 4.65 2.48
N PHE A 123 22.12 4.94 2.77
CA PHE A 123 21.06 4.95 1.77
C PHE A 123 21.00 6.28 1.03
N PRO A 124 20.77 6.28 -0.30
CA PRO A 124 20.43 7.49 -1.05
C PRO A 124 19.23 8.22 -0.44
N GLU A 125 19.22 9.54 -0.48
CA GLU A 125 18.15 10.34 0.11
C GLU A 125 16.76 9.99 -0.47
N SER A 126 16.71 9.69 -1.76
CA SER A 126 15.47 9.29 -2.45
C SER A 126 14.84 8.00 -1.92
N ASP A 127 15.64 7.12 -1.30
CA ASP A 127 15.18 5.82 -0.82
C ASP A 127 14.90 5.79 0.68
N ARG A 128 15.36 6.81 1.41
CA ARG A 128 15.20 6.82 2.86
C ARG A 128 13.74 6.80 3.28
N GLY A 129 13.39 5.81 4.09
CA GLY A 129 12.03 5.59 4.57
C GLY A 129 11.05 5.08 3.51
N LYS A 130 11.54 4.53 2.40
CA LYS A 130 10.73 4.08 1.26
C LYS A 130 10.86 2.58 1.01
N PHE A 131 9.87 2.00 0.32
CA PHE A 131 9.95 0.62 -0.16
C PHE A 131 11.19 0.37 -1.01
N SER A 132 11.64 1.37 -1.78
CA SER A 132 12.83 1.28 -2.64
C SER A 132 14.12 0.98 -1.85
N ALA A 133 14.20 1.34 -0.57
CA ALA A 133 15.33 0.99 0.28
C ALA A 133 15.53 -0.53 0.42
N LEU A 134 14.42 -1.31 0.39
CA LEU A 134 14.45 -2.77 0.43
C LEU A 134 14.94 -3.42 -0.89
N CYS A 135 15.26 -2.59 -1.88
CA CYS A 135 15.88 -3.01 -3.15
C CYS A 135 17.36 -2.60 -3.25
N ARG A 136 17.92 -1.96 -2.20
CA ARG A 136 19.30 -1.46 -2.25
C ARG A 136 20.29 -2.48 -1.72
N GLU A 137 21.33 -2.69 -2.51
CA GLU A 137 22.50 -3.50 -2.17
C GLU A 137 23.72 -2.61 -1.92
N GLY A 138 24.72 -3.15 -1.23
CA GLY A 138 26.01 -2.50 -1.07
C GLY A 138 25.99 -1.25 -0.19
N THR A 139 24.95 -1.05 0.62
CA THR A 139 24.91 0.06 1.58
C THR A 139 25.87 -0.20 2.74
N THR A 140 26.58 0.85 3.17
CA THR A 140 27.56 0.76 4.26
C THR A 140 27.45 1.95 5.20
N LEU A 141 27.84 1.74 6.45
CA LEU A 141 27.82 2.77 7.48
C LEU A 141 28.69 3.96 7.04
N HIS A 142 28.11 5.16 7.03
CA HIS A 142 28.76 6.38 6.57
C HIS A 142 29.42 6.28 5.18
N TYR A 143 28.94 5.37 4.32
CA TYR A 143 29.53 5.10 3.00
C TYR A 143 31.00 4.63 3.05
N ASP A 144 31.41 3.98 4.12
CA ASP A 144 32.83 3.57 4.36
C ASP A 144 33.29 2.38 3.50
N GLY A 145 32.34 1.69 2.84
CA GLY A 145 32.65 0.52 2.00
C GLY A 145 33.07 -0.74 2.78
N VAL A 146 33.02 -0.72 4.11
CA VAL A 146 33.52 -1.80 4.97
C VAL A 146 32.46 -2.39 5.87
N HIS A 147 31.66 -1.55 6.50
CA HIS A 147 30.63 -1.97 7.46
C HIS A 147 29.26 -2.01 6.78
N PRO A 148 28.77 -3.20 6.37
CA PRO A 148 27.51 -3.29 5.66
C PRO A 148 26.33 -2.90 6.53
N THR A 149 25.37 -2.25 5.92
CA THR A 149 24.05 -1.93 6.45
C THR A 149 22.98 -2.59 5.58
N GLY A 150 21.71 -2.33 5.84
CA GLY A 150 20.61 -2.77 4.98
C GLY A 150 20.58 -4.29 4.79
N LEU A 151 20.30 -4.72 3.56
CA LEU A 151 20.13 -6.13 3.22
C LEU A 151 21.40 -6.95 3.47
N ASP A 152 22.58 -6.39 3.19
CA ASP A 152 23.85 -7.10 3.39
C ASP A 152 24.15 -7.36 4.87
N TYR A 153 23.75 -6.43 5.75
CA TYR A 153 23.80 -6.65 7.19
C TYR A 153 22.87 -7.77 7.64
N LEU A 154 21.61 -7.78 7.16
CA LEU A 154 20.66 -8.82 7.49
C LEU A 154 21.11 -10.21 7.01
N LYS A 155 21.75 -10.30 5.84
CA LYS A 155 22.39 -11.54 5.37
C LYS A 155 23.49 -12.02 6.31
N ARG A 156 24.33 -11.12 6.78
CA ARG A 156 25.41 -11.45 7.74
C ARG A 156 24.87 -11.96 9.08
N LEU A 157 23.72 -11.45 9.53
CA LEU A 157 23.04 -11.93 10.74
C LEU A 157 22.44 -13.33 10.57
N GLY A 158 22.33 -13.84 9.34
CA GLY A 158 21.67 -15.12 9.05
C GLY A 158 20.15 -15.06 9.13
N VAL A 159 19.54 -13.89 8.99
CA VAL A 159 18.09 -13.71 8.95
C VAL A 159 17.50 -14.49 7.79
N THR A 160 16.39 -15.19 8.02
CA THR A 160 15.68 -15.96 7.00
C THR A 160 14.32 -15.36 6.64
N HIS A 161 13.73 -14.61 7.55
CA HIS A 161 12.41 -14.00 7.38
C HIS A 161 12.46 -12.53 7.78
N ILE A 162 11.87 -11.68 6.95
CA ILE A 162 11.62 -10.28 7.27
C ILE A 162 10.14 -10.15 7.58
N GLN A 163 9.82 -9.79 8.81
CA GLN A 163 8.48 -9.39 9.22
C GLN A 163 8.37 -7.89 9.10
N LEU A 164 7.57 -7.43 8.15
CA LEU A 164 7.30 -6.00 8.00
C LEU A 164 6.27 -5.58 9.05
N LEU A 165 6.59 -4.58 9.89
CA LEU A 165 5.57 -3.84 10.64
C LEU A 165 4.50 -3.35 9.67
N PRO A 166 3.26 -3.08 10.12
CA PRO A 166 2.15 -2.86 9.20
C PRO A 166 2.48 -1.87 8.07
N VAL A 167 2.29 -2.31 6.85
CA VAL A 167 2.52 -1.53 5.62
C VAL A 167 1.22 -1.14 4.95
N TYR A 168 0.11 -1.25 5.67
CA TYR A 168 -1.22 -0.84 5.21
C TYR A 168 -1.41 0.66 5.40
N ASP A 169 -2.25 1.24 4.55
CA ASP A 169 -2.56 2.67 4.54
C ASP A 169 -3.14 3.12 5.89
N TYR A 170 -2.37 3.86 6.67
CA TYR A 170 -2.71 4.34 8.00
C TYR A 170 -2.96 5.85 8.03
N GLY A 171 -3.66 6.35 9.06
CA GLY A 171 -4.23 7.70 9.07
C GLY A 171 -3.37 8.80 9.68
N SER A 172 -2.33 8.47 10.44
CA SER A 172 -1.67 9.44 11.33
C SER A 172 -0.48 10.16 10.72
N VAL A 173 -0.13 9.88 9.47
CA VAL A 173 0.98 10.53 8.75
C VAL A 173 0.46 11.18 7.48
N ASP A 174 0.82 12.43 7.25
CA ASP A 174 0.59 13.07 5.95
C ASP A 174 1.58 12.48 4.92
N GLU A 175 1.06 11.67 4.01
CA GLU A 175 1.85 11.01 2.96
C GLU A 175 2.62 11.99 2.07
N THR A 176 2.19 13.27 2.02
CA THR A 176 2.86 14.31 1.24
C THR A 176 4.07 14.92 1.96
N LYS A 177 4.19 14.65 3.27
CA LYS A 177 5.24 15.17 4.15
C LYS A 177 5.70 14.10 5.15
N PRO A 178 6.12 12.93 4.67
CA PRO A 178 6.40 11.77 5.52
C PRO A 178 7.57 12.00 6.50
N GLU A 179 8.41 13.00 6.25
CA GLU A 179 9.51 13.37 7.13
C GLU A 179 9.04 13.92 8.49
N PHE A 180 7.84 14.53 8.56
CA PHE A 180 7.30 15.11 9.80
C PHE A 180 6.43 14.15 10.61
N GLY A 181 6.19 12.93 10.11
CA GLY A 181 5.34 11.94 10.77
C GLY A 181 6.07 10.65 11.07
N TYR A 182 5.69 9.99 12.16
CA TYR A 182 6.12 8.64 12.51
C TYR A 182 4.92 7.83 13.00
N ASN A 183 4.77 6.63 12.48
CA ASN A 183 3.70 5.72 12.87
C ASN A 183 4.17 4.27 12.69
N TRP A 184 3.86 3.42 13.62
CA TRP A 184 4.14 1.98 13.51
C TRP A 184 3.20 1.25 12.55
N GLY A 185 2.10 1.91 12.15
CA GLY A 185 1.14 1.37 11.18
C GLY A 185 -0.05 0.63 11.79
N TYR A 186 -0.21 0.65 13.11
CA TYR A 186 -1.30 -0.08 13.80
C TYR A 186 -2.63 0.69 13.90
N ASP A 187 -2.82 1.72 13.09
CA ASP A 187 -4.08 2.44 12.92
C ASP A 187 -4.53 2.51 11.45
N PRO A 188 -4.67 1.33 10.78
CA PRO A 188 -4.99 1.31 9.36
C PRO A 188 -6.37 1.93 9.07
N VAL A 189 -6.39 2.78 8.06
CA VAL A 189 -7.61 3.34 7.46
C VAL A 189 -8.10 2.42 6.35
N ASN A 190 -7.18 1.91 5.55
CA ASN A 190 -7.46 1.00 4.44
C ASN A 190 -6.61 -0.28 4.54
N TYR A 191 -7.20 -1.37 5.04
CA TYR A 191 -6.51 -2.65 5.31
C TYR A 191 -5.96 -3.40 4.09
N ASN A 192 -6.42 -3.08 2.88
CA ASN A 192 -6.03 -3.80 1.68
C ASN A 192 -5.16 -2.97 0.73
N ILE A 193 -4.65 -1.84 1.20
CA ILE A 193 -3.92 -0.86 0.39
C ILE A 193 -2.56 -0.62 1.05
N PRO A 194 -1.45 -0.63 0.30
CA PRO A 194 -0.14 -0.28 0.84
C PRO A 194 -0.05 1.19 1.24
N GLU A 195 0.75 1.47 2.27
CA GLU A 195 1.00 2.81 2.79
C GLU A 195 1.69 3.73 1.77
N GLY A 196 1.15 4.92 1.58
CA GLY A 196 1.62 5.87 0.59
C GLY A 196 2.87 6.65 1.00
N SER A 197 3.10 6.86 2.30
CA SER A 197 4.31 7.54 2.78
C SER A 197 5.59 6.76 2.49
N TYR A 198 5.48 5.44 2.28
CA TYR A 198 6.58 4.57 1.88
C TYR A 198 6.81 4.52 0.37
N SER A 199 5.96 5.17 -0.43
CA SER A 199 6.14 5.21 -1.89
C SER A 199 6.86 6.49 -2.35
N SER A 200 7.44 6.42 -3.54
CA SER A 200 8.08 7.59 -4.17
C SER A 200 7.07 8.63 -4.64
N ASN A 201 5.81 8.24 -4.83
CA ASN A 201 4.74 9.16 -5.25
C ASN A 201 3.40 8.76 -4.63
N PRO A 202 3.02 9.37 -3.49
CA PRO A 202 1.78 9.06 -2.78
C PRO A 202 0.51 9.48 -3.54
N TYR A 203 0.62 10.41 -4.50
CA TYR A 203 -0.53 10.87 -5.29
C TYR A 203 -1.03 9.83 -6.31
N ARG A 204 -0.21 8.80 -6.60
CA ARG A 204 -0.51 7.77 -7.59
C ARG A 204 -0.62 6.40 -6.93
N GLY A 205 -1.86 5.93 -6.74
CA GLY A 205 -2.14 4.70 -6.00
C GLY A 205 -1.45 3.44 -6.57
N GLU A 206 -1.20 3.38 -7.88
CA GLU A 206 -0.49 2.27 -8.52
C GLU A 206 1.01 2.21 -8.17
N VAL A 207 1.61 3.35 -7.80
CA VAL A 207 3.05 3.43 -7.49
C VAL A 207 3.36 2.68 -6.21
N ARG A 208 2.60 2.92 -5.11
CA ARG A 208 2.78 2.23 -3.83
C ARG A 208 2.68 0.72 -3.95
N ILE A 209 1.76 0.23 -4.79
CA ILE A 209 1.58 -1.21 -5.02
C ILE A 209 2.77 -1.79 -5.77
N ARG A 210 3.22 -1.13 -6.85
CA ARG A 210 4.37 -1.57 -7.63
C ARG A 210 5.64 -1.62 -6.79
N GLU A 211 5.89 -0.59 -6.00
CA GLU A 211 7.10 -0.50 -5.17
C GLU A 211 7.11 -1.53 -4.04
N LEU A 212 5.96 -1.81 -3.41
CA LEU A 212 5.87 -2.91 -2.44
C LEU A 212 6.14 -4.27 -3.12
N LYS A 213 5.60 -4.52 -4.32
CA LYS A 213 5.89 -5.73 -5.09
C LYS A 213 7.39 -5.83 -5.42
N GLN A 214 8.03 -4.73 -5.82
CA GLN A 214 9.47 -4.68 -6.08
C GLN A 214 10.27 -5.01 -4.82
N ALA A 215 9.89 -4.44 -3.67
CA ALA A 215 10.53 -4.72 -2.39
C ALA A 215 10.42 -6.21 -2.02
N ILE A 216 9.24 -6.81 -2.17
CA ILE A 216 9.01 -8.24 -1.91
C ILE A 216 9.88 -9.09 -2.84
N ALA A 217 9.86 -8.83 -4.14
CA ALA A 217 10.66 -9.58 -5.12
C ALA A 217 12.17 -9.43 -4.84
N SER A 218 12.63 -8.24 -4.44
CA SER A 218 13.99 -8.02 -4.01
C SER A 218 14.34 -8.85 -2.78
N LEU A 219 13.52 -8.84 -1.73
CA LEU A 219 13.74 -9.64 -0.53
C LEU A 219 13.80 -11.15 -0.88
N HIS A 220 12.90 -11.63 -1.73
CA HIS A 220 12.92 -13.03 -2.18
C HIS A 220 14.21 -13.38 -2.93
N SER A 221 14.68 -12.53 -3.85
CA SER A 221 15.91 -12.74 -4.61
C SER A 221 17.16 -12.74 -3.71
N HIS A 222 17.09 -12.07 -2.56
CA HIS A 222 18.14 -12.05 -1.54
C HIS A 222 18.07 -13.20 -0.54
N GLY A 223 17.10 -14.10 -0.70
CA GLY A 223 16.94 -15.29 0.14
C GLY A 223 16.07 -15.08 1.39
N PHE A 224 15.44 -13.91 1.54
CA PHE A 224 14.53 -13.65 2.65
C PHE A 224 13.09 -14.03 2.28
N ARG A 225 12.36 -14.59 3.21
CA ARG A 225 10.90 -14.74 3.15
C ARG A 225 10.27 -13.51 3.79
N VAL A 226 9.10 -13.11 3.30
CA VAL A 226 8.39 -11.93 3.80
C VAL A 226 7.18 -12.36 4.63
N ILE A 227 7.03 -11.76 5.80
CA ILE A 227 5.85 -11.86 6.66
C ILE A 227 5.22 -10.47 6.68
N MET A 228 3.92 -10.42 6.43
CA MET A 228 3.12 -9.19 6.54
C MET A 228 2.41 -9.22 7.90
N ASP A 229 2.64 -8.20 8.73
CA ASP A 229 1.97 -8.05 10.01
C ASP A 229 0.60 -7.38 9.83
#